data_da31027334020bf3217a7e2a30eec8e1
#
_entry.id   da31027334020bf3217a7e2a30eec8e1
#
_cell.length_a   1.000
_cell.length_b   1.000
_cell.length_c   1.000
_cell.angle_alpha   90.00
_cell.angle_beta   90.00
_cell.angle_gamma   90.00
#
_symmetry.space_group_name_H-M   'P 1'
#
loop_
_entity.id
_entity.type
_entity.pdbx_description
1 polymer ?
#
loop_
_entity_poly.entity_id
_entity_poly.type
_entity_poly.pdbx_seq_one_letter_code
_entity_poly.pdbx_strand_id
1 'polypeptide(L)'
;MRDCRTTVARHRPIRIISATSGAGSPAGRGATATLRPNGRLNRRARVHPAPAVPSGPKLPRPDTLNLLKALATISSLTMLSRITGLMREILIARAFGASDMTDAFNVAFRIPNLLRRIFGEGAFSQAFVPILNEYHGKRGDEETHRLIDAVATVMAWALAAVSLVGVIAAPIVMTVVATGFRTDADTYDSAVFMTRVMFPYIGLISMVALASGILNTWRNFAVPAFTPVLLNVCLIVAALWVGPHMQQPIYAQAWGVLIGGVLQLAIQVPAMRRLGVLPRISLNLRAAWANPGVRRVVKQMAPALLAVSVAQISLIINTNIASRLGAGAVSFITYADRLMEFPSALLGVALGTILLPSLSRANANDDREEYSGLLDWGLRLTFLLALPCAAGLMLFGTPLTSVLFNYGRFDAHAVEMTRQALAAYGVGLLALILIKILTPGFYARQDIRTPVKIAILVLVITQLSNLVFVPALGHAGLPLSISFGATVNALLLFFGLRRRGFYRPAPGWGMFLLRLAAAMLILSGMLLWFARNFDWVAMGATPWLRIALMAACLVLAAAVYFGTLWLMGLRYAAFRRRAG
;
A
#
# COMPACT_ATOMS: atom_id res chain seq x y z
N MET A 1 8.06 19.64 62.97
CA MET A 1 8.37 18.46 63.80
C MET A 1 8.82 17.33 62.85
N ARG A 2 10.10 16.99 63.02
CA ARG A 2 10.82 15.74 62.63
C ARG A 2 10.66 15.24 61.20
N ASP A 3 11.60 15.54 60.35
CA ASP A 3 12.85 14.78 60.01
C ASP A 3 12.65 13.28 59.75
N CYS A 4 12.81 12.88 58.50
CA CYS A 4 13.53 11.66 58.17
C CYS A 4 14.22 11.80 56.81
N ARG A 5 15.53 11.63 56.85
CA ARG A 5 16.55 11.83 55.83
C ARG A 5 16.58 10.67 54.82
N THR A 6 16.67 11.03 53.56
CA THR A 6 17.64 10.60 52.53
C THR A 6 18.37 9.27 52.65
N THR A 7 18.34 8.49 51.62
CA THR A 7 19.52 7.72 51.19
C THR A 7 19.61 7.71 49.66
N VAL A 8 20.62 8.41 49.17
CA VAL A 8 21.04 8.46 47.74
C VAL A 8 21.92 7.24 47.50
N ALA A 9 21.47 6.32 46.68
CA ALA A 9 22.30 5.25 46.14
C ALA A 9 22.97 5.71 44.83
N ARG A 10 24.26 5.92 44.90
CA ARG A 10 25.16 6.16 43.76
C ARG A 10 25.32 4.87 42.95
N HIS A 11 24.84 4.80 41.73
CA HIS A 11 25.25 3.78 40.77
C HIS A 11 26.54 4.22 40.07
N ARG A 12 27.57 3.40 40.20
CA ARG A 12 28.87 3.46 39.50
C ARG A 12 28.66 3.05 38.04
N PRO A 13 29.43 3.64 37.08
CA PRO A 13 29.42 3.19 35.68
C PRO A 13 30.23 1.90 35.51
N ILE A 14 29.65 0.96 34.77
CA ILE A 14 30.30 -0.29 34.37
C ILE A 14 31.32 0.05 33.26
N ARG A 15 32.60 -0.18 33.55
CA ARG A 15 33.70 -0.18 32.59
C ARG A 15 33.56 -1.40 31.67
N ILE A 16 33.41 -1.18 30.38
CA ILE A 16 33.57 -2.22 29.36
C ILE A 16 35.08 -2.36 29.12
N ILE A 17 35.61 -3.53 29.47
CA ILE A 17 36.98 -3.95 29.20
C ILE A 17 37.02 -4.42 27.74
N SER A 18 37.76 -3.70 26.89
CA SER A 18 38.12 -4.15 25.55
C SER A 18 39.29 -5.14 25.66
N ALA A 19 39.02 -6.40 25.37
CA ALA A 19 40.08 -7.41 25.23
C ALA A 19 40.69 -7.31 23.84
N THR A 20 41.84 -6.74 23.74
CA THR A 20 42.75 -6.88 22.58
C THR A 20 43.52 -8.17 22.71
N SER A 21 43.23 -9.14 21.86
CA SER A 21 44.07 -10.35 21.71
C SER A 21 45.29 -10.03 20.85
N GLY A 22 46.43 -9.89 21.50
CA GLY A 22 47.73 -9.89 20.85
C GLY A 22 48.16 -11.33 20.52
N ALA A 23 48.39 -11.61 19.24
CA ALA A 23 49.11 -12.80 18.83
C ALA A 23 50.57 -12.43 18.58
N GLY A 24 51.45 -12.93 19.46
CA GLY A 24 52.91 -12.78 19.36
C GLY A 24 53.51 -13.63 18.24
N SER A 25 54.43 -13.04 17.53
CA SER A 25 55.32 -13.70 16.60
C SER A 25 56.67 -13.98 17.29
N PRO A 26 57.29 -15.15 17.17
CA PRO A 26 58.62 -15.41 17.71
C PRO A 26 59.73 -14.91 16.78
N ALA A 27 60.68 -14.25 17.38
CA ALA A 27 61.93 -13.80 16.77
C ALA A 27 62.83 -14.96 16.33
N GLY A 28 63.37 -14.90 15.15
CA GLY A 28 64.42 -15.75 14.61
C GLY A 28 65.55 -14.94 14.05
N ARG A 29 66.59 -14.81 14.85
CA ARG A 29 67.99 -14.65 14.64
C ARG A 29 68.51 -14.02 13.34
N GLY A 30 69.38 -13.04 13.54
CA GLY A 30 70.14 -12.30 12.58
C GLY A 30 71.19 -13.10 11.85
N ALA A 31 71.43 -12.63 10.64
CA ALA A 31 72.72 -12.89 9.94
C ALA A 31 73.09 -11.56 9.24
N THR A 32 74.13 -10.96 9.77
CA THR A 32 74.89 -9.89 9.14
C THR A 32 75.65 -10.47 7.92
N ALA A 33 75.39 -9.94 6.73
CA ALA A 33 76.17 -10.19 5.55
C ALA A 33 76.77 -8.89 5.02
N THR A 34 78.06 -8.81 5.13
CA THR A 34 78.96 -7.77 4.60
C THR A 34 78.92 -7.71 3.08
N LEU A 35 78.91 -6.55 2.51
CA LEU A 35 79.06 -6.22 1.10
C LEU A 35 80.49 -6.55 0.65
N ARG A 36 80.67 -7.27 -0.46
CA ARG A 36 81.80 -7.17 -1.37
C ARG A 36 81.33 -7.14 -2.83
N PRO A 37 82.00 -6.34 -3.66
CA PRO A 37 81.58 -6.10 -5.04
C PRO A 37 82.27 -7.14 -5.99
N ASN A 38 81.57 -7.34 -7.11
CA ASN A 38 82.00 -8.06 -8.32
C ASN A 38 81.50 -9.51 -8.46
N GLY A 39 80.80 -9.70 -9.55
CA GLY A 39 80.67 -11.06 -10.10
C GLY A 39 79.28 -11.33 -10.68
N ARG A 40 79.19 -11.32 -11.98
CA ARG A 40 78.11 -11.88 -12.78
C ARG A 40 77.60 -13.19 -12.19
N LEU A 41 76.26 -13.31 -12.05
CA LEU A 41 75.68 -14.65 -12.06
C LEU A 41 74.24 -14.62 -12.52
N ASN A 42 74.13 -15.18 -13.67
CA ASN A 42 72.97 -15.67 -14.32
C ASN A 42 72.35 -16.83 -13.51
N ARG A 43 71.25 -16.66 -12.84
CA ARG A 43 70.38 -17.75 -12.37
C ARG A 43 68.91 -17.40 -12.55
N ARG A 44 68.35 -17.92 -13.66
CA ARG A 44 66.95 -18.07 -13.82
C ARG A 44 66.43 -18.97 -12.68
N ALA A 45 65.85 -18.34 -11.62
CA ALA A 45 65.01 -19.07 -10.68
C ALA A 45 63.73 -19.38 -11.39
N ARG A 46 63.41 -20.64 -11.62
CA ARG A 46 62.12 -21.11 -12.02
C ARG A 46 61.14 -20.81 -10.85
N VAL A 47 60.31 -19.79 -11.01
CA VAL A 47 59.14 -19.58 -10.14
C VAL A 47 58.16 -20.70 -10.50
N HIS A 48 58.00 -21.68 -9.62
CA HIS A 48 56.89 -22.62 -9.73
C HIS A 48 55.59 -21.85 -9.56
N PRO A 49 54.64 -21.98 -10.50
CA PRO A 49 53.32 -21.38 -10.29
C PRO A 49 52.67 -22.03 -9.07
N ALA A 50 52.16 -21.19 -8.15
CA ALA A 50 51.38 -21.64 -7.02
C ALA A 50 50.20 -22.51 -7.52
N PRO A 51 49.84 -23.60 -6.80
CA PRO A 51 48.71 -24.43 -7.20
C PRO A 51 47.45 -23.56 -7.31
N ALA A 52 46.78 -23.67 -8.45
CA ALA A 52 45.51 -22.97 -8.70
C ALA A 52 44.52 -23.35 -7.62
N VAL A 53 44.05 -22.36 -6.84
CA VAL A 53 42.94 -22.51 -5.92
C VAL A 53 41.76 -22.99 -6.76
N PRO A 54 41.11 -24.11 -6.42
CA PRO A 54 39.94 -24.56 -7.18
C PRO A 54 38.90 -23.47 -7.13
N SER A 55 38.54 -22.96 -8.29
CA SER A 55 37.43 -22.01 -8.44
C SER A 55 36.18 -22.68 -7.87
N GLY A 56 35.70 -22.18 -6.71
CA GLY A 56 34.42 -22.61 -6.14
C GLY A 56 33.32 -22.55 -7.20
N PRO A 57 32.24 -23.30 -7.01
CA PRO A 57 31.18 -23.37 -7.99
C PRO A 57 30.72 -21.95 -8.33
N LYS A 58 30.85 -21.57 -9.61
CA LYS A 58 30.34 -20.30 -10.13
C LYS A 58 28.85 -20.28 -9.86
N LEU A 59 28.41 -19.45 -8.90
CA LEU A 59 26.99 -19.14 -8.71
C LEU A 59 26.42 -18.77 -10.09
N PRO A 60 25.32 -19.39 -10.53
CA PRO A 60 24.71 -19.06 -11.81
C PRO A 60 24.39 -17.56 -11.79
N ARG A 61 24.88 -16.82 -12.77
CA ARG A 61 24.50 -15.42 -12.98
C ARG A 61 22.99 -15.38 -13.09
N PRO A 62 22.26 -14.56 -12.31
CA PRO A 62 20.82 -14.44 -12.47
C PRO A 62 20.58 -13.96 -13.90
N ASP A 63 19.91 -14.80 -14.71
CA ASP A 63 19.54 -14.45 -16.08
C ASP A 63 18.71 -13.18 -16.04
N THR A 64 19.27 -12.06 -16.46
CA THR A 64 18.62 -10.76 -16.50
C THR A 64 17.35 -10.79 -17.36
N LEU A 65 17.32 -11.67 -18.37
CA LEU A 65 16.15 -11.96 -19.21
C LEU A 65 14.98 -12.57 -18.42
N ASN A 66 15.24 -13.43 -17.43
CA ASN A 66 14.18 -14.03 -16.61
C ASN A 66 13.59 -13.02 -15.63
N LEU A 67 14.41 -12.09 -15.12
CA LEU A 67 13.94 -11.02 -14.22
C LEU A 67 13.04 -10.01 -14.95
N LEU A 68 13.41 -9.62 -16.18
CA LEU A 68 12.59 -8.73 -17.00
C LEU A 68 11.26 -9.37 -17.40
N LYS A 69 11.25 -10.66 -17.75
CA LYS A 69 10.01 -11.40 -18.02
C LYS A 69 9.12 -11.46 -16.77
N ALA A 70 9.67 -11.76 -15.59
CA ALA A 70 8.92 -11.78 -14.35
C ALA A 70 8.33 -10.39 -14.03
N LEU A 71 9.12 -9.33 -14.18
CA LEU A 71 8.68 -7.96 -13.97
C LEU A 71 7.55 -7.57 -14.95
N ALA A 72 7.71 -7.88 -16.24
CA ALA A 72 6.68 -7.62 -17.25
C ALA A 72 5.39 -8.38 -16.95
N THR A 73 5.49 -9.66 -16.56
CA THR A 73 4.33 -10.49 -16.19
C THR A 73 3.60 -9.92 -14.97
N ILE A 74 4.32 -9.59 -13.90
CA ILE A 74 3.72 -9.00 -12.69
C ILE A 74 3.05 -7.67 -13.03
N SER A 75 3.73 -6.80 -13.78
CA SER A 75 3.20 -5.48 -14.16
C SER A 75 1.94 -5.61 -15.03
N SER A 76 1.93 -6.50 -16.01
CA SER A 76 0.77 -6.75 -16.90
C SER A 76 -0.42 -7.29 -16.11
N LEU A 77 -0.22 -8.26 -15.23
CA LEU A 77 -1.27 -8.85 -14.40
C LEU A 77 -1.78 -7.86 -13.36
N THR A 78 -0.92 -7.02 -12.80
CA THR A 78 -1.32 -5.91 -11.92
C THR A 78 -2.18 -4.89 -12.66
N MET A 79 -1.81 -4.54 -13.90
CA MET A 79 -2.61 -3.64 -14.73
C MET A 79 -3.97 -4.27 -15.07
N LEU A 80 -4.00 -5.53 -15.44
CA LEU A 80 -5.24 -6.28 -15.68
C LEU A 80 -6.15 -6.28 -14.44
N SER A 81 -5.57 -6.50 -13.25
CA SER A 81 -6.32 -6.43 -11.99
C SER A 81 -6.89 -5.03 -11.71
N ARG A 82 -6.17 -3.96 -12.05
CA ARG A 82 -6.67 -2.58 -11.90
C ARG A 82 -7.80 -2.27 -12.87
N ILE A 83 -7.66 -2.70 -14.14
CA ILE A 83 -8.70 -2.52 -15.16
C ILE A 83 -9.96 -3.30 -14.76
N THR A 84 -9.84 -4.57 -14.41
CA THR A 84 -10.98 -5.39 -13.96
C THR A 84 -11.60 -4.87 -12.68
N GLY A 85 -10.80 -4.31 -11.77
CA GLY A 85 -11.28 -3.65 -10.56
C GLY A 85 -12.11 -2.40 -10.85
N LEU A 86 -11.67 -1.54 -11.78
CA LEU A 86 -12.44 -0.38 -12.22
C LEU A 86 -13.75 -0.79 -12.92
N MET A 87 -13.67 -1.78 -13.84
CA MET A 87 -14.86 -2.34 -14.49
C MET A 87 -15.88 -2.87 -13.48
N ARG A 88 -15.41 -3.57 -12.45
CA ARG A 88 -16.27 -4.06 -11.37
C ARG A 88 -17.00 -2.91 -10.69
N GLU A 89 -16.30 -1.82 -10.30
CA GLU A 89 -16.93 -0.68 -9.62
C GLU A 89 -17.98 0.00 -10.52
N ILE A 90 -17.68 0.17 -11.82
CA ILE A 90 -18.63 0.74 -12.81
C ILE A 90 -19.88 -0.14 -12.92
N LEU A 91 -19.70 -1.45 -13.01
CA LEU A 91 -20.82 -2.39 -13.18
C LEU A 91 -21.64 -2.54 -11.91
N ILE A 92 -21.02 -2.51 -10.72
CA ILE A 92 -21.73 -2.48 -9.43
C ILE A 92 -22.53 -1.19 -9.30
N ALA A 93 -21.94 -0.03 -9.60
CA ALA A 93 -22.62 1.26 -9.60
C ALA A 93 -23.83 1.26 -10.55
N ARG A 94 -23.66 0.73 -11.75
CA ARG A 94 -24.73 0.58 -12.74
C ARG A 94 -25.87 -0.32 -12.27
N ALA A 95 -25.54 -1.46 -11.65
CA ALA A 95 -26.51 -2.48 -11.27
C ALA A 95 -27.29 -2.12 -9.98
N PHE A 96 -26.62 -1.51 -9.00
CA PHE A 96 -27.16 -1.31 -7.65
C PHE A 96 -27.28 0.17 -7.26
N GLY A 97 -26.61 1.09 -7.96
CA GLY A 97 -26.59 2.51 -7.64
C GLY A 97 -25.89 2.81 -6.31
N ALA A 98 -26.25 3.95 -5.73
CA ALA A 98 -25.85 4.35 -4.37
C ALA A 98 -27.11 4.33 -3.49
N SER A 99 -27.37 3.21 -2.84
CA SER A 99 -28.57 2.94 -2.03
C SER A 99 -28.17 2.38 -0.67
N ASP A 100 -29.13 2.31 0.26
CA ASP A 100 -28.94 1.68 1.58
C ASP A 100 -28.42 0.25 1.47
N MET A 101 -28.91 -0.52 0.52
CA MET A 101 -28.45 -1.89 0.27
C MET A 101 -27.02 -1.94 -0.25
N THR A 102 -26.61 -0.97 -1.09
CA THR A 102 -25.20 -0.83 -1.54
C THR A 102 -24.31 -0.39 -0.39
N ASP A 103 -24.81 0.50 0.48
CA ASP A 103 -24.11 0.89 1.71
C ASP A 103 -23.93 -0.29 2.65
N ALA A 104 -24.98 -1.11 2.84
CA ALA A 104 -24.91 -2.34 3.64
C ALA A 104 -23.84 -3.30 3.12
N PHE A 105 -23.77 -3.52 1.80
CA PHE A 105 -22.71 -4.33 1.18
C PHE A 105 -21.33 -3.71 1.37
N ASN A 106 -21.18 -2.41 1.12
CA ASN A 106 -19.89 -1.72 1.25
C ASN A 106 -19.34 -1.80 2.68
N VAL A 107 -20.20 -1.63 3.69
CA VAL A 107 -19.82 -1.75 5.10
C VAL A 107 -19.48 -3.19 5.45
N ALA A 108 -20.33 -4.14 5.06
CA ALA A 108 -20.11 -5.56 5.32
C ALA A 108 -18.81 -6.05 4.69
N PHE A 109 -18.47 -5.61 3.47
CA PHE A 109 -17.24 -5.97 2.77
C PHE A 109 -15.98 -5.29 3.37
N ARG A 110 -16.13 -4.12 4.02
CA ARG A 110 -14.97 -3.44 4.65
C ARG A 110 -14.27 -4.30 5.70
N ILE A 111 -15.01 -5.10 6.46
CA ILE A 111 -14.44 -5.92 7.54
C ILE A 111 -13.55 -7.04 7.00
N PRO A 112 -14.01 -7.91 6.08
CA PRO A 112 -13.14 -8.89 5.45
C PRO A 112 -11.93 -8.26 4.75
N ASN A 113 -12.14 -7.14 4.06
CA ASN A 113 -11.07 -6.43 3.36
C ASN A 113 -10.03 -5.82 4.31
N LEU A 114 -10.46 -5.32 5.47
CA LEU A 114 -9.59 -4.83 6.53
C LEU A 114 -8.69 -5.95 7.05
N LEU A 115 -9.28 -7.09 7.39
CA LEU A 115 -8.54 -8.24 7.89
C LEU A 115 -7.63 -8.84 6.81
N ARG A 116 -8.04 -8.82 5.53
CA ARG A 116 -7.18 -9.14 4.40
C ARG A 116 -5.93 -8.26 4.36
N ARG A 117 -6.06 -6.95 4.53
CA ARG A 117 -4.91 -6.02 4.56
C ARG A 117 -3.99 -6.30 5.75
N ILE A 118 -4.56 -6.63 6.91
CA ILE A 118 -3.78 -6.95 8.11
C ILE A 118 -3.01 -8.27 7.92
N PHE A 119 -3.69 -9.33 7.51
CA PHE A 119 -3.11 -10.67 7.42
C PHE A 119 -2.41 -10.94 6.09
N GLY A 120 -3.02 -10.56 4.96
CA GLY A 120 -2.54 -10.93 3.64
C GLY A 120 -1.42 -10.06 3.08
N GLU A 121 -1.54 -8.75 3.16
CA GLU A 121 -0.62 -7.81 2.51
C GLU A 121 0.43 -7.23 3.45
N GLY A 122 0.21 -7.28 4.76
CA GLY A 122 1.02 -6.58 5.75
C GLY A 122 1.86 -7.50 6.62
N ALA A 123 1.36 -7.75 7.84
CA ALA A 123 2.14 -8.36 8.91
C ALA A 123 2.58 -9.80 8.62
N PHE A 124 1.69 -10.61 8.01
CA PHE A 124 2.00 -12.02 7.76
C PHE A 124 3.10 -12.19 6.70
N SER A 125 2.95 -11.57 5.53
CA SER A 125 3.92 -11.72 4.44
C SER A 125 5.30 -11.19 4.84
N GLN A 126 5.35 -10.08 5.60
CA GLN A 126 6.61 -9.51 6.09
C GLN A 126 7.31 -10.40 7.13
N ALA A 127 6.56 -11.16 7.93
CA ALA A 127 7.12 -12.08 8.91
C ALA A 127 7.46 -13.45 8.30
N PHE A 128 6.56 -14.01 7.48
CA PHE A 128 6.65 -15.38 6.99
C PHE A 128 7.68 -15.56 5.86
N VAL A 129 7.65 -14.68 4.84
CA VAL A 129 8.49 -14.87 3.64
C VAL A 129 10.00 -14.86 3.95
N PRO A 130 10.55 -13.96 4.80
CA PRO A 130 11.95 -14.01 5.17
C PRO A 130 12.34 -15.29 5.91
N ILE A 131 11.47 -15.77 6.83
CA ILE A 131 11.69 -17.01 7.58
C ILE A 131 11.65 -18.21 6.63
N LEU A 132 10.69 -18.26 5.72
CA LEU A 132 10.57 -19.30 4.72
C LEU A 132 11.81 -19.36 3.81
N ASN A 133 12.29 -18.20 3.34
CA ASN A 133 13.52 -18.12 2.54
C ASN A 133 14.76 -18.58 3.33
N GLU A 134 14.84 -18.28 4.64
CA GLU A 134 15.93 -18.76 5.50
C GLU A 134 15.89 -20.30 5.62
N TYR A 135 14.71 -20.89 5.82
CA TYR A 135 14.57 -22.34 5.90
C TYR A 135 14.91 -23.01 4.58
N HIS A 136 14.35 -22.52 3.48
CA HIS A 136 14.61 -23.05 2.13
C HIS A 136 16.11 -22.95 1.74
N GLY A 137 16.77 -21.85 2.10
CA GLY A 137 18.17 -21.66 1.75
C GLY A 137 19.19 -22.33 2.68
N LYS A 138 18.84 -22.62 3.96
CA LYS A 138 19.81 -23.06 4.97
C LYS A 138 19.50 -24.41 5.63
N ARG A 139 18.22 -24.84 5.67
CA ARG A 139 17.79 -26.00 6.46
C ARG A 139 17.36 -27.20 5.62
N GLY A 140 17.27 -27.02 4.31
CA GLY A 140 16.85 -28.07 3.39
C GLY A 140 15.33 -28.21 3.25
N ASP A 141 14.92 -29.06 2.31
CA ASP A 141 13.52 -29.15 1.87
C ASP A 141 12.60 -29.75 2.95
N GLU A 142 13.06 -30.74 3.71
CA GLU A 142 12.25 -31.40 4.73
C GLU A 142 11.82 -30.45 5.86
N GLU A 143 12.78 -29.66 6.40
CA GLU A 143 12.50 -28.66 7.43
C GLU A 143 11.62 -27.52 6.87
N THR A 144 11.81 -27.19 5.60
CA THR A 144 10.97 -26.19 4.92
C THR A 144 9.53 -26.66 4.79
N HIS A 145 9.29 -27.92 4.39
CA HIS A 145 7.95 -28.47 4.32
C HIS A 145 7.30 -28.58 5.70
N ARG A 146 8.05 -29.00 6.74
CA ARG A 146 7.55 -29.02 8.12
C ARG A 146 7.13 -27.64 8.60
N LEU A 147 7.89 -26.59 8.24
CA LEU A 147 7.51 -25.20 8.55
C LEU A 147 6.22 -24.80 7.82
N ILE A 148 6.13 -25.09 6.52
CA ILE A 148 4.95 -24.75 5.69
C ILE A 148 3.70 -25.44 6.27
N ASP A 149 3.77 -26.73 6.56
CA ASP A 149 2.66 -27.51 7.11
C ASP A 149 2.22 -27.00 8.49
N ALA A 150 3.19 -26.68 9.36
CA ALA A 150 2.91 -26.18 10.69
C ALA A 150 2.27 -24.78 10.66
N VAL A 151 2.79 -23.87 9.83
CA VAL A 151 2.23 -22.52 9.66
C VAL A 151 0.83 -22.61 9.05
N ALA A 152 0.64 -23.41 8.00
CA ALA A 152 -0.67 -23.60 7.37
C ALA A 152 -1.68 -24.17 8.35
N THR A 153 -1.29 -25.16 9.17
CA THR A 153 -2.15 -25.76 10.20
C THR A 153 -2.59 -24.73 11.23
N VAL A 154 -1.64 -23.98 11.82
CA VAL A 154 -1.97 -22.97 12.84
C VAL A 154 -2.84 -21.87 12.25
N MET A 155 -2.54 -21.40 11.02
CA MET A 155 -3.36 -20.40 10.34
C MET A 155 -4.77 -20.92 10.04
N ALA A 156 -4.91 -22.15 9.51
CA ALA A 156 -6.21 -22.72 9.18
C ALA A 156 -7.13 -22.77 10.42
N TRP A 157 -6.62 -23.28 11.54
CA TRP A 157 -7.39 -23.36 12.79
C TRP A 157 -7.71 -21.99 13.38
N ALA A 158 -6.73 -21.08 13.42
CA ALA A 158 -6.93 -19.72 13.93
C ALA A 158 -7.97 -18.96 13.09
N LEU A 159 -7.89 -19.07 11.75
CA LEU A 159 -8.79 -18.38 10.83
C LEU A 159 -10.18 -19.03 10.80
N ALA A 160 -10.28 -20.35 10.96
CA ALA A 160 -11.56 -21.03 11.14
C ALA A 160 -12.27 -20.55 12.43
N ALA A 161 -11.53 -20.45 13.54
CA ALA A 161 -12.06 -19.92 14.79
C ALA A 161 -12.50 -18.44 14.65
N VAL A 162 -11.67 -17.58 14.05
CA VAL A 162 -12.00 -16.17 13.79
C VAL A 162 -13.22 -16.06 12.87
N SER A 163 -13.30 -16.88 11.82
CA SER A 163 -14.45 -16.90 10.90
C SER A 163 -15.73 -17.31 11.63
N LEU A 164 -15.68 -18.37 12.43
CA LEU A 164 -16.83 -18.82 13.20
C LEU A 164 -17.32 -17.77 14.21
N VAL A 165 -16.39 -17.22 14.99
CA VAL A 165 -16.69 -16.12 15.93
C VAL A 165 -17.28 -14.92 15.20
N GLY A 166 -16.73 -14.56 14.05
CA GLY A 166 -17.19 -13.43 13.27
C GLY A 166 -18.58 -13.63 12.64
N VAL A 167 -18.90 -14.85 12.21
CA VAL A 167 -20.26 -15.18 11.72
C VAL A 167 -21.28 -15.09 12.86
N ILE A 168 -20.94 -15.58 14.05
CA ILE A 168 -21.82 -15.50 15.22
C ILE A 168 -21.93 -14.05 15.70
N ALA A 169 -20.82 -13.34 15.78
CA ALA A 169 -20.74 -11.95 16.27
C ALA A 169 -21.15 -10.92 15.22
N ALA A 170 -21.55 -11.29 14.00
CA ALA A 170 -21.89 -10.36 12.92
C ALA A 170 -22.88 -9.25 13.34
N PRO A 171 -23.95 -9.51 14.13
CA PRO A 171 -24.84 -8.45 14.61
C PRO A 171 -24.12 -7.43 15.50
N ILE A 172 -23.25 -7.90 16.40
CA ILE A 172 -22.47 -7.03 17.29
C ILE A 172 -21.49 -6.19 16.47
N VAL A 173 -20.81 -6.83 15.50
CA VAL A 173 -19.88 -6.15 14.60
C VAL A 173 -20.59 -5.05 13.80
N MET A 174 -21.77 -5.33 13.22
CA MET A 174 -22.55 -4.34 12.51
C MET A 174 -23.04 -3.21 13.42
N THR A 175 -23.49 -3.52 14.63
CA THR A 175 -23.86 -2.52 15.63
C THR A 175 -22.70 -1.56 15.94
N VAL A 176 -21.45 -2.05 16.00
CA VAL A 176 -20.29 -1.18 16.30
C VAL A 176 -19.82 -0.41 15.06
N VAL A 177 -19.82 -1.06 13.89
CA VAL A 177 -19.24 -0.48 12.66
C VAL A 177 -20.20 0.45 11.93
N ALA A 178 -21.51 0.20 12.02
CA ALA A 178 -22.54 0.95 11.30
C ALA A 178 -23.80 1.15 12.15
N THR A 179 -23.64 1.90 13.24
CA THR A 179 -24.76 2.18 14.17
C THR A 179 -25.94 2.87 13.48
N GLY A 180 -25.71 3.63 12.41
CA GLY A 180 -26.75 4.31 11.66
C GLY A 180 -27.74 3.37 10.98
N PHE A 181 -27.32 2.15 10.61
CA PHE A 181 -28.24 1.17 10.00
C PHE A 181 -29.31 0.63 10.93
N ARG A 182 -29.15 0.81 12.24
CA ARG A 182 -30.16 0.36 13.23
C ARG A 182 -31.49 1.13 13.13
N THR A 183 -31.51 2.26 12.43
CA THR A 183 -32.75 3.03 12.19
C THR A 183 -33.62 2.40 11.10
N ASP A 184 -33.04 1.55 10.25
CA ASP A 184 -33.74 0.78 9.22
C ASP A 184 -33.42 -0.71 9.39
N ALA A 185 -34.45 -1.49 9.77
CA ALA A 185 -34.30 -2.91 10.06
C ALA A 185 -33.85 -3.70 8.82
N ASP A 186 -34.39 -3.37 7.65
CA ASP A 186 -34.08 -4.09 6.41
C ASP A 186 -32.61 -3.91 6.01
N THR A 187 -32.09 -2.69 6.11
CA THR A 187 -30.68 -2.39 5.84
C THR A 187 -29.76 -3.06 6.86
N TYR A 188 -30.14 -3.03 8.15
CA TYR A 188 -29.36 -3.67 9.20
C TYR A 188 -29.30 -5.18 9.04
N ASP A 189 -30.44 -5.85 8.84
CA ASP A 189 -30.51 -7.29 8.67
C ASP A 189 -29.78 -7.76 7.41
N SER A 190 -29.89 -6.99 6.32
CA SER A 190 -29.13 -7.22 5.10
C SER A 190 -27.61 -7.09 5.32
N ALA A 191 -27.17 -6.08 6.06
CA ALA A 191 -25.76 -5.90 6.39
C ALA A 191 -25.24 -7.06 7.27
N VAL A 192 -26.02 -7.50 8.26
CA VAL A 192 -25.68 -8.66 9.12
C VAL A 192 -25.61 -9.93 8.29
N PHE A 193 -26.59 -10.19 7.42
CA PHE A 193 -26.61 -11.37 6.54
C PHE A 193 -25.37 -11.39 5.63
N MET A 194 -25.12 -10.29 4.91
CA MET A 194 -23.96 -10.20 4.01
C MET A 194 -22.63 -10.34 4.76
N THR A 195 -22.55 -9.81 5.97
CA THR A 195 -21.38 -9.99 6.84
C THR A 195 -21.15 -11.45 7.18
N ARG A 196 -22.20 -12.16 7.59
CA ARG A 196 -22.11 -13.62 7.87
C ARG A 196 -21.63 -14.42 6.67
N VAL A 197 -22.15 -14.14 5.47
CA VAL A 197 -21.74 -14.81 4.23
C VAL A 197 -20.28 -14.49 3.88
N MET A 198 -19.85 -13.25 4.06
CA MET A 198 -18.50 -12.83 3.67
C MET A 198 -17.43 -13.08 4.74
N PHE A 199 -17.79 -13.32 6.00
CA PHE A 199 -16.78 -13.48 7.07
C PHE A 199 -15.81 -14.65 6.81
N PRO A 200 -16.23 -15.83 6.29
CA PRO A 200 -15.31 -16.91 5.95
C PRO A 200 -14.28 -16.56 4.86
N TYR A 201 -14.54 -15.54 4.05
CA TYR A 201 -13.57 -15.04 3.07
C TYR A 201 -12.23 -14.64 3.72
N ILE A 202 -12.23 -14.21 4.99
CA ILE A 202 -11.02 -13.88 5.74
C ILE A 202 -10.07 -15.06 5.81
N GLY A 203 -10.61 -16.24 6.11
CA GLY A 203 -9.85 -17.49 6.13
C GLY A 203 -9.26 -17.82 4.75
N LEU A 204 -10.09 -17.73 3.72
CA LEU A 204 -9.69 -18.02 2.35
C LEU A 204 -8.59 -17.09 1.87
N ILE A 205 -8.76 -15.78 2.02
CA ILE A 205 -7.79 -14.79 1.54
C ILE A 205 -6.46 -14.82 2.30
N SER A 206 -6.50 -15.18 3.58
CA SER A 206 -5.27 -15.35 4.37
C SER A 206 -4.50 -16.61 3.93
N MET A 207 -5.21 -17.70 3.59
CA MET A 207 -4.61 -18.89 2.98
C MET A 207 -4.07 -18.59 1.57
N VAL A 208 -4.75 -17.75 0.79
CA VAL A 208 -4.24 -17.22 -0.49
C VAL A 208 -2.93 -16.46 -0.28
N ALA A 209 -2.82 -15.66 0.78
CA ALA A 209 -1.58 -14.93 1.09
C ALA A 209 -0.43 -15.87 1.48
N LEU A 210 -0.71 -16.92 2.27
CA LEU A 210 0.27 -17.96 2.58
C LEU A 210 0.76 -18.67 1.31
N ALA A 211 -0.17 -19.13 0.47
CA ALA A 211 0.13 -19.79 -0.79
C ALA A 211 0.92 -18.87 -1.74
N SER A 212 0.55 -17.57 -1.81
CA SER A 212 1.29 -16.56 -2.59
C SER A 212 2.72 -16.37 -2.05
N GLY A 213 2.91 -16.33 -0.74
CA GLY A 213 4.22 -16.26 -0.11
C GLY A 213 5.10 -17.46 -0.45
N ILE A 214 4.52 -18.67 -0.42
CA ILE A 214 5.19 -19.91 -0.85
C ILE A 214 5.57 -19.80 -2.33
N LEU A 215 4.60 -19.57 -3.23
CA LEU A 215 4.84 -19.49 -4.67
C LEU A 215 5.90 -18.44 -5.05
N ASN A 216 5.89 -17.29 -4.39
CA ASN A 216 6.89 -16.23 -4.60
C ASN A 216 8.31 -16.68 -4.19
N THR A 217 8.43 -17.46 -3.11
CA THR A 217 9.71 -18.04 -2.69
C THR A 217 10.27 -18.98 -3.76
N TRP A 218 9.41 -19.76 -4.43
CA TRP A 218 9.78 -20.61 -5.58
C TRP A 218 9.76 -19.88 -6.93
N ARG A 219 9.81 -18.54 -6.93
CA ARG A 219 9.85 -17.67 -8.13
C ARG A 219 8.65 -17.82 -9.08
N ASN A 220 7.54 -18.34 -8.61
CA ASN A 220 6.29 -18.39 -9.37
C ASN A 220 5.42 -17.17 -9.02
N PHE A 221 5.63 -16.06 -9.71
CA PHE A 221 4.94 -14.78 -9.44
C PHE A 221 3.64 -14.62 -10.21
N ALA A 222 3.44 -15.35 -11.31
CA ALA A 222 2.32 -15.16 -12.20
C ALA A 222 0.99 -15.54 -11.54
N VAL A 223 0.92 -16.69 -10.87
CA VAL A 223 -0.29 -17.18 -10.23
C VAL A 223 -0.74 -16.24 -9.09
N PRO A 224 0.10 -15.85 -8.13
CA PRO A 224 -0.24 -14.84 -7.13
C PRO A 224 -0.70 -13.50 -7.72
N ALA A 225 -0.05 -13.01 -8.77
CA ALA A 225 -0.40 -11.74 -9.40
C ALA A 225 -1.75 -11.78 -10.12
N PHE A 226 -2.22 -12.95 -10.56
CA PHE A 226 -3.51 -13.13 -11.22
C PHE A 226 -4.67 -13.26 -10.23
N THR A 227 -4.45 -13.70 -9.00
CA THR A 227 -5.54 -13.98 -8.03
C THR A 227 -6.51 -12.81 -7.81
N PRO A 228 -6.11 -11.53 -7.74
CA PRO A 228 -7.07 -10.43 -7.55
C PRO A 228 -8.03 -10.26 -8.73
N VAL A 229 -7.64 -10.67 -9.94
CA VAL A 229 -8.51 -10.61 -11.12
C VAL A 229 -9.73 -11.52 -10.94
N LEU A 230 -9.54 -12.70 -10.33
CA LEU A 230 -10.63 -13.66 -10.09
C LEU A 230 -11.73 -13.07 -9.19
N LEU A 231 -11.36 -12.39 -8.12
CA LEU A 231 -12.36 -11.73 -7.26
C LEU A 231 -13.16 -10.69 -8.05
N ASN A 232 -12.48 -9.88 -8.85
CA ASN A 232 -13.15 -8.87 -9.68
C ASN A 232 -14.12 -9.53 -10.68
N VAL A 233 -13.69 -10.60 -11.34
CA VAL A 233 -14.55 -11.35 -12.28
C VAL A 233 -15.75 -11.96 -11.56
N CYS A 234 -15.57 -12.58 -10.39
CA CYS A 234 -16.69 -13.13 -9.60
C CYS A 234 -17.73 -12.07 -9.25
N LEU A 235 -17.27 -10.89 -8.83
CA LEU A 235 -18.17 -9.78 -8.48
C LEU A 235 -18.88 -9.19 -9.70
N ILE A 236 -18.21 -9.14 -10.87
CA ILE A 236 -18.83 -8.76 -12.14
C ILE A 236 -19.92 -9.77 -12.53
N VAL A 237 -19.59 -11.06 -12.49
CA VAL A 237 -20.54 -12.14 -12.77
C VAL A 237 -21.73 -12.08 -11.80
N ALA A 238 -21.45 -11.87 -10.51
CA ALA A 238 -22.48 -11.71 -9.49
C ALA A 238 -23.41 -10.53 -9.79
N ALA A 239 -22.87 -9.37 -10.23
CA ALA A 239 -23.67 -8.20 -10.55
C ALA A 239 -24.56 -8.39 -11.77
N LEU A 240 -24.01 -9.00 -12.84
CA LEU A 240 -24.68 -9.02 -14.15
C LEU A 240 -25.59 -10.22 -14.36
N TRP A 241 -25.20 -11.39 -13.83
CA TRP A 241 -25.92 -12.65 -14.11
C TRP A 241 -26.59 -13.24 -12.88
N VAL A 242 -26.04 -13.17 -11.68
CA VAL A 242 -26.63 -13.78 -10.49
C VAL A 242 -27.63 -12.84 -9.81
N GLY A 243 -27.27 -11.56 -9.66
CA GLY A 243 -28.10 -10.55 -8.97
C GLY A 243 -29.52 -10.42 -9.53
N PRO A 244 -29.73 -10.35 -10.86
CA PRO A 244 -31.08 -10.24 -11.42
C PRO A 244 -32.01 -11.41 -11.09
N HIS A 245 -31.48 -12.57 -10.70
CA HIS A 245 -32.27 -13.78 -10.36
C HIS A 245 -32.49 -13.95 -8.85
N MET A 246 -31.96 -13.06 -8.02
CA MET A 246 -32.12 -13.10 -6.57
C MET A 246 -33.22 -12.14 -6.10
N GLN A 247 -33.98 -12.51 -5.06
CA GLN A 247 -34.99 -11.63 -4.44
C GLN A 247 -34.37 -10.29 -3.98
N GLN A 248 -33.19 -10.39 -3.36
CA GLN A 248 -32.35 -9.25 -3.03
C GLN A 248 -31.09 -9.27 -3.90
N PRO A 249 -31.04 -8.50 -5.02
CA PRO A 249 -29.96 -8.57 -6.00
C PRO A 249 -28.57 -8.33 -5.43
N ILE A 250 -28.44 -7.50 -4.39
CA ILE A 250 -27.16 -7.15 -3.76
C ILE A 250 -26.51 -8.36 -3.04
N TYR A 251 -27.31 -9.34 -2.59
CA TYR A 251 -26.78 -10.54 -1.92
C TYR A 251 -25.89 -11.38 -2.83
N ALA A 252 -26.08 -11.27 -4.15
CA ALA A 252 -25.18 -11.89 -5.12
C ALA A 252 -23.72 -11.43 -4.93
N GLN A 253 -23.52 -10.16 -4.54
CA GLN A 253 -22.18 -9.63 -4.28
C GLN A 253 -21.51 -10.32 -3.08
N ALA A 254 -22.25 -10.57 -2.01
CA ALA A 254 -21.72 -11.26 -0.83
C ALA A 254 -21.27 -12.69 -1.17
N TRP A 255 -22.10 -13.42 -1.90
CA TRP A 255 -21.73 -14.75 -2.41
C TRP A 255 -20.58 -14.68 -3.41
N GLY A 256 -20.54 -13.64 -4.27
CA GLY A 256 -19.45 -13.37 -5.20
C GLY A 256 -18.10 -13.19 -4.50
N VAL A 257 -18.08 -12.54 -3.34
CA VAL A 257 -16.87 -12.41 -2.51
C VAL A 257 -16.41 -13.77 -2.00
N LEU A 258 -17.31 -14.57 -1.45
CA LEU A 258 -16.98 -15.89 -0.91
C LEU A 258 -16.48 -16.85 -2.01
N ILE A 259 -17.20 -16.94 -3.12
CA ILE A 259 -16.84 -17.78 -4.29
C ILE A 259 -15.49 -17.28 -4.86
N GLY A 260 -15.32 -15.98 -4.98
CA GLY A 260 -14.06 -15.38 -5.41
C GLY A 260 -12.88 -15.80 -4.54
N GLY A 261 -13.06 -15.84 -3.21
CA GLY A 261 -12.04 -16.34 -2.29
C GLY A 261 -11.71 -17.81 -2.49
N VAL A 262 -12.71 -18.66 -2.69
CA VAL A 262 -12.52 -20.09 -3.00
C VAL A 262 -11.73 -20.25 -4.31
N LEU A 263 -12.10 -19.53 -5.37
CA LEU A 263 -11.42 -19.62 -6.67
C LEU A 263 -9.99 -19.05 -6.59
N GLN A 264 -9.77 -17.97 -5.84
CA GLN A 264 -8.42 -17.43 -5.60
C GLN A 264 -7.50 -18.43 -4.92
N LEU A 265 -8.01 -19.23 -3.97
CA LEU A 265 -7.24 -20.29 -3.34
C LEU A 265 -7.06 -21.48 -4.29
N ALA A 266 -8.14 -21.90 -4.95
CA ALA A 266 -8.15 -23.05 -5.85
C ALA A 266 -7.14 -22.93 -7.00
N ILE A 267 -6.99 -21.75 -7.60
CA ILE A 267 -6.02 -21.56 -8.70
C ILE A 267 -4.56 -21.73 -8.27
N GLN A 268 -4.25 -21.54 -6.99
CA GLN A 268 -2.89 -21.69 -6.46
C GLN A 268 -2.54 -23.14 -6.17
N VAL A 269 -3.53 -23.99 -5.88
CA VAL A 269 -3.32 -25.41 -5.53
C VAL A 269 -2.57 -26.18 -6.61
N PRO A 270 -2.92 -26.12 -7.92
CA PRO A 270 -2.18 -26.83 -8.95
C PRO A 270 -0.72 -26.38 -9.05
N ALA A 271 -0.46 -25.08 -8.87
CA ALA A 271 0.91 -24.55 -8.92
C ALA A 271 1.74 -25.07 -7.73
N MET A 272 1.18 -25.07 -6.52
CA MET A 272 1.84 -25.62 -5.33
C MET A 272 2.06 -27.14 -5.44
N ARG A 273 1.08 -27.89 -6.00
CA ARG A 273 1.22 -29.34 -6.25
C ARG A 273 2.37 -29.64 -7.22
N ARG A 274 2.48 -28.89 -8.32
CA ARG A 274 3.56 -29.06 -9.30
C ARG A 274 4.95 -28.80 -8.71
N LEU A 275 5.04 -27.91 -7.74
CA LEU A 275 6.26 -27.60 -7.02
C LEU A 275 6.52 -28.53 -5.81
N GLY A 276 5.59 -29.44 -5.49
CA GLY A 276 5.70 -30.32 -4.34
C GLY A 276 5.53 -29.64 -2.98
N VAL A 277 5.10 -28.37 -2.93
CA VAL A 277 5.04 -27.54 -1.71
C VAL A 277 3.60 -27.29 -1.22
N LEU A 278 2.67 -28.18 -1.58
CA LEU A 278 1.30 -28.07 -1.10
C LEU A 278 1.23 -28.35 0.40
N PRO A 279 0.75 -27.40 1.23
CA PRO A 279 0.65 -27.58 2.67
C PRO A 279 -0.26 -28.73 3.06
N ARG A 280 0.15 -29.51 4.05
CA ARG A 280 -0.67 -30.54 4.69
C ARG A 280 -1.21 -29.98 6.01
N ILE A 281 -2.53 -29.74 6.04
CA ILE A 281 -3.20 -29.23 7.25
C ILE A 281 -3.47 -30.44 8.17
N SER A 282 -2.92 -30.38 9.39
CA SER A 282 -3.08 -31.40 10.42
C SER A 282 -4.17 -31.02 11.43
N LEU A 283 -4.82 -32.01 11.99
CA LEU A 283 -5.71 -31.82 13.14
C LEU A 283 -4.94 -31.57 14.46
N ASN A 284 -3.66 -31.94 14.51
CA ASN A 284 -2.83 -31.76 15.69
C ASN A 284 -2.23 -30.35 15.79
N LEU A 285 -3.05 -29.42 16.27
CA LEU A 285 -2.64 -28.01 16.48
C LEU A 285 -1.46 -27.87 17.47
N ARG A 286 -1.39 -28.75 18.51
CA ARG A 286 -0.31 -28.69 19.50
C ARG A 286 1.05 -28.98 18.88
N ALA A 287 1.12 -30.00 18.02
CA ALA A 287 2.35 -30.34 17.30
C ALA A 287 2.77 -29.22 16.35
N ALA A 288 1.84 -28.62 15.61
CA ALA A 288 2.12 -27.47 14.74
C ALA A 288 2.62 -26.25 15.53
N TRP A 289 2.00 -25.94 16.68
CA TRP A 289 2.42 -24.82 17.54
C TRP A 289 3.78 -25.05 18.20
N ALA A 290 4.19 -26.30 18.41
CA ALA A 290 5.50 -26.63 18.95
C ALA A 290 6.66 -26.28 18.01
N ASN A 291 6.39 -26.10 16.71
CA ASN A 291 7.41 -25.74 15.73
C ASN A 291 8.00 -24.36 16.04
N PRO A 292 9.35 -24.25 16.21
CA PRO A 292 10.01 -22.99 16.55
C PRO A 292 9.80 -21.90 15.48
N GLY A 293 9.69 -22.28 14.20
CA GLY A 293 9.45 -21.37 13.09
C GLY A 293 8.10 -20.69 13.20
N VAL A 294 7.03 -21.42 13.59
CA VAL A 294 5.69 -20.86 13.81
C VAL A 294 5.72 -19.78 14.89
N ARG A 295 6.33 -20.08 16.04
CA ARG A 295 6.44 -19.10 17.14
C ARG A 295 7.21 -17.85 16.71
N ARG A 296 8.25 -18.02 15.89
CA ARG A 296 9.03 -16.91 15.31
C ARG A 296 8.18 -16.07 14.38
N VAL A 297 7.39 -16.67 13.48
CA VAL A 297 6.45 -15.97 12.60
C VAL A 297 5.45 -15.15 13.41
N VAL A 298 4.78 -15.75 14.38
CA VAL A 298 3.78 -15.07 15.25
C VAL A 298 4.41 -13.91 16.03
N LYS A 299 5.60 -14.11 16.58
CA LYS A 299 6.33 -13.05 17.31
C LYS A 299 6.70 -11.87 16.43
N GLN A 300 7.07 -12.12 15.16
CA GLN A 300 7.38 -11.06 14.21
C GLN A 300 6.13 -10.37 13.64
N MET A 301 4.99 -11.07 13.58
CA MET A 301 3.72 -10.48 13.15
C MET A 301 3.17 -9.46 14.16
N ALA A 302 3.32 -9.68 15.46
CA ALA A 302 2.65 -8.88 16.48
C ALA A 302 2.95 -7.36 16.38
N PRO A 303 4.20 -6.89 16.22
CA PRO A 303 4.49 -5.46 16.02
C PRO A 303 3.92 -4.90 14.71
N ALA A 304 3.94 -5.69 13.63
CA ALA A 304 3.41 -5.28 12.34
C ALA A 304 1.87 -5.15 12.36
N LEU A 305 1.19 -6.05 13.08
CA LEU A 305 -0.26 -5.95 13.32
C LEU A 305 -0.63 -4.64 14.02
N LEU A 306 0.09 -4.27 15.07
CA LEU A 306 -0.16 -3.01 15.79
C LEU A 306 0.02 -1.79 14.89
N ALA A 307 1.07 -1.77 14.06
CA ALA A 307 1.34 -0.65 13.15
C ALA A 307 0.23 -0.46 12.10
N VAL A 308 -0.32 -1.55 11.56
CA VAL A 308 -1.39 -1.50 10.56
C VAL A 308 -2.74 -1.16 11.21
N SER A 309 -2.98 -1.58 12.46
CA SER A 309 -4.26 -1.41 13.16
C SER A 309 -4.65 0.05 13.37
N VAL A 310 -3.71 0.96 13.56
CA VAL A 310 -3.99 2.40 13.80
C VAL A 310 -4.78 3.02 12.63
N ALA A 311 -4.35 2.77 11.38
CA ALA A 311 -5.06 3.28 10.21
C ALA A 311 -6.47 2.66 10.06
N GLN A 312 -6.61 1.40 10.48
CA GLN A 312 -7.88 0.70 10.38
C GLN A 312 -8.92 1.18 11.40
N ILE A 313 -8.50 1.64 12.57
CA ILE A 313 -9.40 2.27 13.56
C ILE A 313 -10.07 3.52 12.97
N SER A 314 -9.30 4.38 12.29
CA SER A 314 -9.87 5.57 11.62
C SER A 314 -10.91 5.18 10.56
N LEU A 315 -10.65 4.12 9.79
CA LEU A 315 -11.59 3.62 8.79
C LEU A 315 -12.92 3.16 9.42
N ILE A 316 -12.85 2.44 10.54
CA ILE A 316 -14.04 1.97 11.26
C ILE A 316 -14.85 3.16 11.79
N ILE A 317 -14.20 4.12 12.45
CA ILE A 317 -14.87 5.32 12.98
C ILE A 317 -15.55 6.10 11.86
N ASN A 318 -14.83 6.35 10.77
CA ASN A 318 -15.38 7.08 9.62
C ASN A 318 -16.55 6.32 8.97
N THR A 319 -16.50 4.97 8.93
CA THR A 319 -17.61 4.14 8.44
C THR A 319 -18.84 4.26 9.34
N ASN A 320 -18.63 4.26 10.67
CA ASN A 320 -19.72 4.44 11.63
C ASN A 320 -20.38 5.82 11.48
N ILE A 321 -19.57 6.87 11.31
CA ILE A 321 -20.12 8.21 11.07
C ILE A 321 -20.88 8.25 9.73
N ALA A 322 -20.29 7.70 8.65
CA ALA A 322 -20.92 7.68 7.33
C ALA A 322 -22.28 6.97 7.33
N SER A 323 -22.40 5.86 8.08
CA SER A 323 -23.66 5.10 8.18
C SER A 323 -24.83 5.89 8.78
N ARG A 324 -24.56 7.01 9.47
CA ARG A 324 -25.58 7.89 10.09
C ARG A 324 -25.99 9.07 9.21
N LEU A 325 -25.36 9.25 8.04
CA LEU A 325 -25.54 10.43 7.19
C LEU A 325 -26.60 10.24 6.11
N GLY A 326 -27.37 9.17 6.17
CA GLY A 326 -28.45 8.85 5.24
C GLY A 326 -28.04 7.89 4.12
N ALA A 327 -29.05 7.53 3.33
CA ALA A 327 -28.95 6.57 2.24
C ALA A 327 -27.89 6.95 1.20
N GLY A 328 -27.05 6.01 0.82
CA GLY A 328 -26.02 6.21 -0.19
C GLY A 328 -24.74 6.90 0.31
N ALA A 329 -24.70 7.40 1.56
CA ALA A 329 -23.57 8.18 2.05
C ALA A 329 -22.25 7.38 2.05
N VAL A 330 -22.28 6.10 2.44
CA VAL A 330 -21.11 5.23 2.40
C VAL A 330 -20.69 4.96 0.96
N SER A 331 -21.64 4.78 0.05
CA SER A 331 -21.40 4.53 -1.37
C SER A 331 -20.80 5.74 -2.07
N PHE A 332 -21.33 6.96 -1.85
CA PHE A 332 -20.77 8.19 -2.43
C PHE A 332 -19.31 8.39 -2.05
N ILE A 333 -18.98 8.20 -0.75
CA ILE A 333 -17.60 8.29 -0.27
C ILE A 333 -16.74 7.16 -0.88
N THR A 334 -17.28 5.95 -1.01
CA THR A 334 -16.56 4.81 -1.58
C THR A 334 -16.20 5.04 -3.05
N TYR A 335 -17.14 5.53 -3.87
CA TYR A 335 -16.87 5.84 -5.28
C TYR A 335 -15.89 7.02 -5.42
N ALA A 336 -16.02 8.05 -4.59
CA ALA A 336 -15.07 9.17 -4.57
C ALA A 336 -13.66 8.72 -4.16
N ASP A 337 -13.54 7.84 -3.16
CA ASP A 337 -12.26 7.26 -2.70
C ASP A 337 -11.57 6.47 -3.82
N ARG A 338 -12.32 5.70 -4.62
CA ARG A 338 -11.78 4.98 -5.77
C ARG A 338 -11.18 5.90 -6.83
N LEU A 339 -11.85 7.02 -7.12
CA LEU A 339 -11.33 8.02 -8.05
C LEU A 339 -10.07 8.72 -7.51
N MET A 340 -10.05 9.06 -6.23
CA MET A 340 -8.89 9.66 -5.56
C MET A 340 -7.71 8.68 -5.45
N GLU A 341 -7.99 7.39 -5.24
CA GLU A 341 -6.95 6.37 -5.09
C GLU A 341 -6.11 6.22 -6.37
N PHE A 342 -6.70 6.45 -7.56
CA PHE A 342 -6.00 6.27 -8.83
C PHE A 342 -4.76 7.17 -8.96
N PRO A 343 -4.84 8.52 -8.91
CA PRO A 343 -3.65 9.37 -8.95
C PRO A 343 -2.72 9.16 -7.75
N SER A 344 -3.29 8.92 -6.57
CA SER A 344 -2.52 8.68 -5.34
C SER A 344 -1.67 7.40 -5.41
N ALA A 345 -2.19 6.32 -6.02
CA ALA A 345 -1.45 5.08 -6.20
C ALA A 345 -0.40 5.22 -7.32
N LEU A 346 -0.78 5.79 -8.47
CA LEU A 346 0.11 5.93 -9.62
C LEU A 346 1.35 6.77 -9.26
N LEU A 347 1.14 7.94 -8.66
CA LEU A 347 2.23 8.88 -8.35
C LEU A 347 2.94 8.51 -7.04
N GLY A 348 2.18 8.24 -5.98
CA GLY A 348 2.74 8.04 -4.66
C GLY A 348 3.51 6.73 -4.52
N VAL A 349 3.01 5.64 -5.10
CA VAL A 349 3.72 4.35 -5.06
C VAL A 349 4.96 4.38 -5.95
N ALA A 350 4.82 4.87 -7.20
CA ALA A 350 5.94 4.94 -8.13
C ALA A 350 7.12 5.76 -7.57
N LEU A 351 6.84 6.95 -7.03
CA LEU A 351 7.87 7.81 -6.44
C LEU A 351 8.44 7.23 -5.15
N GLY A 352 7.59 6.68 -4.28
CA GLY A 352 8.01 6.09 -3.00
C GLY A 352 8.94 4.88 -3.18
N THR A 353 8.66 4.02 -4.16
CA THR A 353 9.49 2.84 -4.46
C THR A 353 10.87 3.18 -5.00
N ILE A 354 11.00 4.29 -5.74
CA ILE A 354 12.29 4.77 -6.26
C ILE A 354 13.08 5.51 -5.17
N LEU A 355 12.39 6.34 -4.37
CA LEU A 355 13.04 7.20 -3.39
C LEU A 355 13.63 6.44 -2.21
N LEU A 356 12.94 5.45 -1.66
CA LEU A 356 13.41 4.74 -0.46
C LEU A 356 14.79 4.09 -0.63
N PRO A 357 15.06 3.30 -1.68
CA PRO A 357 16.40 2.73 -1.89
C PRO A 357 17.47 3.78 -2.14
N SER A 358 17.14 4.84 -2.91
CA SER A 358 18.08 5.93 -3.22
C SER A 358 18.44 6.74 -1.98
N LEU A 359 17.45 7.10 -1.15
CA LEU A 359 17.67 7.77 0.13
C LEU A 359 18.47 6.92 1.11
N SER A 360 18.20 5.61 1.15
CA SER A 360 18.94 4.67 2.00
C SER A 360 20.41 4.57 1.60
N ARG A 361 20.71 4.57 0.29
CA ARG A 361 22.07 4.59 -0.25
C ARG A 361 22.79 5.90 0.10
N ALA A 362 22.17 7.05 -0.16
CA ALA A 362 22.74 8.35 0.19
C ALA A 362 23.00 8.48 1.71
N ASN A 363 22.08 7.95 2.53
CA ASN A 363 22.30 7.91 3.99
C ASN A 363 23.44 6.96 4.41
N ALA A 364 23.60 5.82 3.76
CA ALA A 364 24.69 4.88 4.06
C ALA A 364 26.06 5.47 3.71
N ASN A 365 26.11 6.33 2.68
CA ASN A 365 27.33 7.03 2.26
C ASN A 365 27.56 8.35 3.03
N ASP A 366 26.71 8.71 4.01
CA ASP A 366 26.64 9.99 4.73
C ASP A 366 26.60 11.24 3.80
N ASP A 367 26.08 11.04 2.58
CA ASP A 367 25.91 12.11 1.59
C ASP A 367 24.61 12.87 1.84
N ARG A 368 24.71 13.93 2.63
CA ARG A 368 23.58 14.79 3.02
C ARG A 368 23.07 15.65 1.87
N GLU A 369 23.96 16.02 0.95
CA GLU A 369 23.60 16.85 -0.19
C GLU A 369 22.78 16.04 -1.20
N GLU A 370 23.24 14.83 -1.55
CA GLU A 370 22.46 13.92 -2.39
C GLU A 370 21.12 13.55 -1.74
N TYR A 371 21.11 13.26 -0.44
CA TYR A 371 19.90 12.95 0.31
C TYR A 371 18.86 14.07 0.24
N SER A 372 19.28 15.31 0.55
CA SER A 372 18.41 16.49 0.46
C SER A 372 17.94 16.76 -0.97
N GLY A 373 18.84 16.60 -1.94
CA GLY A 373 18.53 16.77 -3.36
C GLY A 373 17.55 15.73 -3.89
N LEU A 374 17.58 14.47 -3.40
CA LEU A 374 16.59 13.44 -3.73
C LEU A 374 15.20 13.79 -3.21
N LEU A 375 15.12 14.28 -1.97
CA LEU A 375 13.86 14.77 -1.40
C LEU A 375 13.33 15.98 -2.17
N ASP A 376 14.18 16.96 -2.51
CA ASP A 376 13.79 18.15 -3.26
C ASP A 376 13.24 17.79 -4.64
N TRP A 377 13.91 16.88 -5.34
CA TRP A 377 13.43 16.34 -6.61
C TRP A 377 12.07 15.65 -6.49
N GLY A 378 11.91 14.78 -5.50
CA GLY A 378 10.65 14.08 -5.24
C GLY A 378 9.51 15.02 -4.91
N LEU A 379 9.77 16.06 -4.09
CA LEU A 379 8.79 17.09 -3.76
C LEU A 379 8.38 17.90 -4.99
N ARG A 380 9.34 18.41 -5.80
CA ARG A 380 9.03 19.16 -7.03
C ARG A 380 8.20 18.31 -8.01
N LEU A 381 8.58 17.06 -8.20
CA LEU A 381 7.84 16.15 -9.09
C LEU A 381 6.43 15.86 -8.56
N THR A 382 6.27 15.75 -7.24
CA THR A 382 4.95 15.59 -6.61
C THR A 382 4.08 16.82 -6.83
N PHE A 383 4.60 18.03 -6.60
CA PHE A 383 3.85 19.26 -6.88
C PHE A 383 3.45 19.35 -8.36
N LEU A 384 4.38 19.06 -9.26
CA LEU A 384 4.15 19.09 -10.70
C LEU A 384 3.01 18.17 -11.16
N LEU A 385 2.94 16.96 -10.61
CA LEU A 385 2.00 15.93 -11.08
C LEU A 385 0.71 15.85 -10.23
N ALA A 386 0.79 16.09 -8.93
CA ALA A 386 -0.37 15.95 -8.04
C ALA A 386 -1.32 17.15 -8.10
N LEU A 387 -0.82 18.37 -8.32
CA LEU A 387 -1.68 19.56 -8.38
C LEU A 387 -2.69 19.52 -9.54
N PRO A 388 -2.32 19.19 -10.80
CA PRO A 388 -3.30 19.07 -11.86
C PRO A 388 -4.31 17.96 -11.60
N CYS A 389 -3.91 16.84 -10.98
CA CYS A 389 -4.84 15.80 -10.55
C CYS A 389 -5.80 16.31 -9.48
N ALA A 390 -5.31 17.05 -8.48
CA ALA A 390 -6.14 17.65 -7.44
C ALA A 390 -7.19 18.61 -8.04
N ALA A 391 -6.76 19.50 -8.95
CA ALA A 391 -7.68 20.38 -9.68
C ALA A 391 -8.73 19.58 -10.48
N GLY A 392 -8.31 18.50 -11.14
CA GLY A 392 -9.23 17.60 -11.85
C GLY A 392 -10.29 17.02 -10.93
N LEU A 393 -9.92 16.52 -9.75
CA LEU A 393 -10.89 15.99 -8.78
C LEU A 393 -11.83 17.08 -8.23
N MET A 394 -11.31 18.28 -7.98
CA MET A 394 -12.09 19.38 -7.42
C MET A 394 -13.05 20.04 -8.43
N LEU A 395 -12.54 20.33 -9.64
CA LEU A 395 -13.23 21.19 -10.61
C LEU A 395 -13.90 20.39 -11.71
N PHE A 396 -13.43 19.18 -11.98
CA PHE A 396 -13.92 18.31 -13.05
C PHE A 396 -14.61 17.05 -12.50
N GLY A 397 -15.07 17.10 -11.25
CA GLY A 397 -15.67 15.97 -10.53
C GLY A 397 -16.95 15.45 -11.16
N THR A 398 -17.87 16.35 -11.63
CA THR A 398 -19.10 15.94 -12.32
C THR A 398 -18.81 15.15 -13.60
N PRO A 399 -17.98 15.65 -14.55
CA PRO A 399 -17.59 14.88 -15.71
C PRO A 399 -16.99 13.51 -15.36
N LEU A 400 -16.03 13.47 -14.42
CA LEU A 400 -15.36 12.22 -14.01
C LEU A 400 -16.36 11.20 -13.45
N THR A 401 -17.25 11.63 -12.55
CA THR A 401 -18.24 10.76 -11.93
C THR A 401 -19.29 10.31 -12.94
N SER A 402 -19.76 11.23 -13.81
CA SER A 402 -20.78 10.93 -14.81
C SER A 402 -20.28 9.93 -15.85
N VAL A 403 -19.06 10.11 -16.37
CA VAL A 403 -18.51 9.21 -17.39
C VAL A 403 -18.26 7.81 -16.84
N LEU A 404 -17.88 7.69 -15.58
CA LEU A 404 -17.55 6.38 -15.00
C LEU A 404 -18.77 5.68 -14.40
N PHE A 405 -19.64 6.39 -13.69
CA PHE A 405 -20.66 5.75 -12.86
C PHE A 405 -22.11 6.06 -13.27
N ASN A 406 -22.39 7.16 -13.97
CA ASN A 406 -23.77 7.55 -14.29
C ASN A 406 -24.38 6.67 -15.38
N TYR A 407 -24.69 5.44 -15.00
CA TYR A 407 -25.36 4.43 -15.82
C TYR A 407 -26.37 3.64 -14.94
N GLY A 408 -27.50 3.26 -15.54
CA GLY A 408 -28.52 2.43 -14.87
C GLY A 408 -29.07 3.06 -13.60
N ARG A 409 -28.83 2.46 -12.45
CA ARG A 409 -29.36 2.92 -11.14
C ARG A 409 -28.54 4.04 -10.49
N PHE A 410 -27.40 4.42 -11.05
CA PHE A 410 -26.59 5.53 -10.54
C PHE A 410 -27.05 6.85 -11.18
N ASP A 411 -27.93 7.55 -10.50
CA ASP A 411 -28.64 8.74 -10.98
C ASP A 411 -27.85 10.05 -10.85
N ALA A 412 -28.46 11.15 -11.26
CA ALA A 412 -27.87 12.50 -11.18
C ALA A 412 -27.61 12.95 -9.73
N HIS A 413 -28.46 12.54 -8.78
CA HIS A 413 -28.26 12.84 -7.36
C HIS A 413 -26.98 12.15 -6.85
N ALA A 414 -26.81 10.88 -7.16
CA ALA A 414 -25.60 10.12 -6.80
C ALA A 414 -24.32 10.71 -7.41
N VAL A 415 -24.41 11.24 -8.65
CA VAL A 415 -23.30 11.98 -9.29
C VAL A 415 -22.92 13.19 -8.47
N GLU A 416 -23.90 14.03 -8.08
CA GLU A 416 -23.63 15.26 -7.33
C GLU A 416 -23.08 14.96 -5.93
N MET A 417 -23.65 14.00 -5.22
CA MET A 417 -23.16 13.62 -3.89
C MET A 417 -21.72 13.06 -3.96
N THR A 418 -21.44 12.21 -4.95
CA THR A 418 -20.09 11.67 -5.17
C THR A 418 -19.12 12.79 -5.56
N ARG A 419 -19.53 13.76 -6.38
CA ARG A 419 -18.72 14.94 -6.74
C ARG A 419 -18.31 15.75 -5.51
N GLN A 420 -19.23 15.98 -4.56
CA GLN A 420 -18.93 16.72 -3.33
C GLN A 420 -17.86 16.00 -2.50
N ALA A 421 -17.99 14.70 -2.33
CA ALA A 421 -16.99 13.88 -1.64
C ALA A 421 -15.64 13.89 -2.39
N LEU A 422 -15.68 13.82 -3.72
CA LEU A 422 -14.50 13.83 -4.58
C LEU A 422 -13.75 15.16 -4.52
N ALA A 423 -14.47 16.29 -4.53
CA ALA A 423 -13.89 17.63 -4.37
C ALA A 423 -13.19 17.76 -3.01
N ALA A 424 -13.80 17.24 -1.93
CA ALA A 424 -13.22 17.23 -0.60
C ALA A 424 -11.91 16.39 -0.54
N TYR A 425 -11.85 15.26 -1.22
CA TYR A 425 -10.60 14.48 -1.39
C TYR A 425 -9.57 15.23 -2.23
N GLY A 426 -10.01 15.97 -3.26
CA GLY A 426 -9.13 16.77 -4.12
C GLY A 426 -8.30 17.79 -3.33
N VAL A 427 -8.88 18.41 -2.29
CA VAL A 427 -8.18 19.33 -1.39
C VAL A 427 -6.95 18.68 -0.75
N GLY A 428 -7.06 17.41 -0.36
CA GLY A 428 -5.99 16.68 0.33
C GLY A 428 -5.09 15.84 -0.56
N LEU A 429 -5.37 15.70 -1.86
CA LEU A 429 -4.65 14.78 -2.73
C LEU A 429 -3.15 15.04 -2.76
N LEU A 430 -2.74 16.30 -2.88
CA LEU A 430 -1.33 16.69 -2.84
C LEU A 430 -0.67 16.20 -1.54
N ALA A 431 -1.30 16.44 -0.40
CA ALA A 431 -0.79 16.05 0.90
C ALA A 431 -0.70 14.52 1.05
N LEU A 432 -1.71 13.78 0.59
CA LEU A 432 -1.71 12.31 0.58
C LEU A 432 -0.55 11.71 -0.22
N ILE A 433 -0.17 12.35 -1.34
CA ILE A 433 0.98 11.92 -2.13
C ILE A 433 2.30 12.37 -1.46
N LEU A 434 2.36 13.59 -0.91
CA LEU A 434 3.54 14.09 -0.20
C LEU A 434 3.93 13.20 0.99
N ILE A 435 2.96 12.67 1.74
CA ILE A 435 3.24 11.71 2.83
C ILE A 435 4.04 10.50 2.31
N LYS A 436 3.70 9.98 1.12
CA LYS A 436 4.38 8.83 0.51
C LYS A 436 5.81 9.15 0.06
N ILE A 437 6.17 10.42 -0.06
CA ILE A 437 7.52 10.91 -0.38
C ILE A 437 8.31 11.24 0.88
N LEU A 438 7.68 11.88 1.86
CA LEU A 438 8.34 12.35 3.08
C LEU A 438 8.59 11.22 4.08
N THR A 439 7.69 10.23 4.16
CA THR A 439 7.83 9.09 5.09
C THR A 439 9.09 8.25 4.79
N PRO A 440 9.42 7.88 3.53
CA PRO A 440 10.70 7.28 3.19
C PRO A 440 11.93 8.06 3.66
N GLY A 441 11.83 9.39 3.75
CA GLY A 441 12.89 10.24 4.32
C GLY A 441 13.21 9.93 5.79
N PHE A 442 12.24 9.47 6.58
CA PHE A 442 12.52 8.99 7.94
C PHE A 442 12.96 7.51 7.94
N TYR A 443 12.32 6.67 7.12
CA TYR A 443 12.61 5.22 7.08
C TYR A 443 14.04 4.93 6.58
N ALA A 444 14.55 5.68 5.60
CA ALA A 444 15.92 5.59 5.13
C ALA A 444 16.97 5.83 6.24
N ARG A 445 16.57 6.55 7.29
CA ARG A 445 17.38 6.82 8.49
C ARG A 445 17.02 5.91 9.66
N GLN A 446 16.24 4.86 9.43
CA GLN A 446 15.74 3.91 10.44
C GLN A 446 14.89 4.56 11.56
N ASP A 447 14.41 5.80 11.35
CA ASP A 447 13.48 6.46 12.27
C ASP A 447 12.02 6.12 11.91
N ILE A 448 11.56 4.97 12.38
CA ILE A 448 10.17 4.53 12.24
C ILE A 448 9.28 5.22 13.29
N ARG A 449 9.86 5.60 14.44
CA ARG A 449 9.09 6.11 15.58
C ARG A 449 8.43 7.46 15.30
N THR A 450 9.12 8.35 14.59
CA THR A 450 8.60 9.70 14.32
C THR A 450 7.37 9.68 13.39
N PRO A 451 7.37 9.01 12.21
CA PRO A 451 6.18 8.89 11.39
C PRO A 451 5.00 8.22 12.11
N VAL A 452 5.25 7.20 12.96
CA VAL A 452 4.20 6.54 13.73
C VAL A 452 3.57 7.49 14.77
N LYS A 453 4.36 8.28 15.50
CA LYS A 453 3.83 9.27 16.44
C LYS A 453 3.00 10.34 15.73
N ILE A 454 3.48 10.82 14.57
CA ILE A 454 2.74 11.77 13.73
C ILE A 454 1.43 11.14 13.26
N ALA A 455 1.43 9.89 12.79
CA ALA A 455 0.23 9.21 12.32
C ALA A 455 -0.83 9.06 13.44
N ILE A 456 -0.43 8.76 14.67
CA ILE A 456 -1.34 8.69 15.83
C ILE A 456 -1.93 10.07 16.14
N LEU A 457 -1.11 11.12 16.16
CA LEU A 457 -1.58 12.49 16.37
C LEU A 457 -2.57 12.91 15.28
N VAL A 458 -2.24 12.62 14.03
CA VAL A 458 -3.10 12.95 12.87
C VAL A 458 -4.41 12.18 12.91
N LEU A 459 -4.41 10.93 13.37
CA LEU A 459 -5.65 10.18 13.58
C LEU A 459 -6.57 10.95 14.53
N VAL A 460 -6.07 11.40 15.67
CA VAL A 460 -6.85 12.19 16.64
C VAL A 460 -7.35 13.48 16.01
N ILE A 461 -6.49 14.23 15.31
CA ILE A 461 -6.84 15.47 14.61
C ILE A 461 -7.94 15.22 13.58
N THR A 462 -7.83 14.16 12.79
CA THR A 462 -8.85 13.78 11.79
C THR A 462 -10.20 13.49 12.46
N GLN A 463 -10.22 12.76 13.58
CA GLN A 463 -11.46 12.47 14.29
C GLN A 463 -12.08 13.73 14.92
N LEU A 464 -11.25 14.62 15.47
CA LEU A 464 -11.73 15.93 15.96
C LEU A 464 -12.26 16.81 14.82
N SER A 465 -11.62 16.79 13.66
CA SER A 465 -12.09 17.52 12.47
C SER A 465 -13.45 17.03 11.96
N ASN A 466 -13.76 15.74 12.14
CA ASN A 466 -15.09 15.21 11.82
C ASN A 466 -16.20 15.91 12.61
N LEU A 467 -15.94 16.33 13.85
CA LEU A 467 -16.93 17.04 14.68
C LEU A 467 -17.29 18.42 14.11
N VAL A 468 -16.41 19.00 13.29
CA VAL A 468 -16.61 20.32 12.66
C VAL A 468 -17.14 20.16 11.23
N PHE A 469 -16.46 19.33 10.42
CA PHE A 469 -16.75 19.26 8.99
C PHE A 469 -17.99 18.41 8.66
N VAL A 470 -18.27 17.38 9.44
CA VAL A 470 -19.43 16.50 9.16
C VAL A 470 -20.77 17.24 9.40
N PRO A 471 -20.98 17.96 10.51
CA PRO A 471 -22.21 18.75 10.67
C PRO A 471 -22.39 19.83 9.61
N ALA A 472 -21.29 20.42 9.11
CA ALA A 472 -21.34 21.50 8.12
C ALA A 472 -21.54 21.02 6.68
N LEU A 473 -20.96 19.86 6.30
CA LEU A 473 -20.86 19.40 4.91
C LEU A 473 -21.46 18.00 4.69
N GLY A 474 -22.07 17.41 5.71
CA GLY A 474 -22.61 16.05 5.63
C GLY A 474 -21.53 15.02 5.28
N HIS A 475 -21.84 14.15 4.33
CA HIS A 475 -20.95 13.08 3.90
C HIS A 475 -19.61 13.59 3.32
N ALA A 476 -19.57 14.77 2.68
CA ALA A 476 -18.35 15.39 2.17
C ALA A 476 -17.39 15.86 3.29
N GLY A 477 -17.92 16.05 4.51
CA GLY A 477 -17.11 16.38 5.67
C GLY A 477 -16.09 15.31 6.06
N LEU A 478 -16.41 14.02 5.85
CA LEU A 478 -15.49 12.92 6.14
C LEU A 478 -14.23 12.93 5.22
N PRO A 479 -14.38 12.98 3.88
CA PRO A 479 -13.23 13.18 2.99
C PRO A 479 -12.43 14.46 3.28
N LEU A 480 -13.13 15.54 3.65
CA LEU A 480 -12.45 16.80 3.99
C LEU A 480 -11.61 16.67 5.28
N SER A 481 -12.12 15.98 6.30
CA SER A 481 -11.37 15.69 7.52
C SER A 481 -10.13 14.84 7.25
N ILE A 482 -10.24 13.85 6.37
CA ILE A 482 -9.10 13.03 5.92
C ILE A 482 -8.07 13.91 5.19
N SER A 483 -8.53 14.80 4.30
CA SER A 483 -7.71 15.75 3.55
C SER A 483 -6.99 16.73 4.47
N PHE A 484 -7.67 17.26 5.48
CA PHE A 484 -7.08 18.12 6.50
C PHE A 484 -6.04 17.38 7.33
N GLY A 485 -6.38 16.19 7.83
CA GLY A 485 -5.44 15.33 8.55
C GLY A 485 -4.20 14.98 7.73
N ALA A 486 -4.38 14.66 6.44
CA ALA A 486 -3.26 14.41 5.52
C ALA A 486 -2.37 15.64 5.34
N THR A 487 -2.97 16.83 5.26
CA THR A 487 -2.22 18.10 5.16
C THR A 487 -1.38 18.34 6.42
N VAL A 488 -1.96 18.16 7.60
CA VAL A 488 -1.22 18.26 8.87
C VAL A 488 -0.10 17.23 8.92
N ASN A 489 -0.35 15.99 8.51
CA ASN A 489 0.66 14.93 8.45
C ASN A 489 1.84 15.31 7.56
N ALA A 490 1.56 15.74 6.32
CA ALA A 490 2.59 16.16 5.37
C ALA A 490 3.43 17.33 5.92
N LEU A 491 2.79 18.32 6.54
CA LEU A 491 3.47 19.46 7.16
C LEU A 491 4.35 19.02 8.33
N LEU A 492 3.85 18.17 9.23
CA LEU A 492 4.64 17.66 10.37
C LEU A 492 5.84 16.84 9.90
N LEU A 493 5.69 16.00 8.90
CA LEU A 493 6.79 15.25 8.30
C LEU A 493 7.80 16.19 7.64
N PHE A 494 7.33 17.15 6.86
CA PHE A 494 8.18 18.15 6.19
C PHE A 494 9.00 18.98 7.18
N PHE A 495 8.35 19.60 8.19
CA PHE A 495 9.04 20.35 9.22
C PHE A 495 9.93 19.47 10.08
N GLY A 496 9.55 18.22 10.32
CA GLY A 496 10.37 17.25 11.03
C GLY A 496 11.70 16.97 10.32
N LEU A 497 11.69 16.77 9.00
CA LEU A 497 12.91 16.59 8.19
C LEU A 497 13.75 17.87 8.15
N ARG A 498 13.10 19.04 8.01
CA ARG A 498 13.77 20.34 7.94
C ARG A 498 14.44 20.71 9.26
N ARG A 499 13.74 20.60 10.41
CA ARG A 499 14.28 20.91 11.75
C ARG A 499 15.46 20.03 12.13
N ARG A 500 15.50 18.79 11.66
CA ARG A 500 16.61 17.87 11.88
C ARG A 500 17.78 18.05 10.91
N GLY A 501 17.70 19.02 9.99
CA GLY A 501 18.74 19.30 9.00
C GLY A 501 18.87 18.22 7.90
N PHE A 502 17.88 17.32 7.77
CA PHE A 502 17.89 16.26 6.77
C PHE A 502 17.44 16.75 5.40
N TYR A 503 16.65 17.79 5.36
CA TYR A 503 16.19 18.44 4.14
C TYR A 503 16.45 19.95 4.17
N ARG A 504 17.08 20.44 3.11
CA ARG A 504 17.26 21.85 2.82
C ARG A 504 16.69 22.13 1.43
N PRO A 505 15.67 23.00 1.31
CA PRO A 505 15.11 23.35 0.01
C PRO A 505 16.18 23.89 -0.93
N ALA A 506 16.28 23.34 -2.13
CA ALA A 506 17.17 23.84 -3.16
C ALA A 506 16.68 25.22 -3.66
N PRO A 507 17.56 26.08 -4.20
CA PRO A 507 17.15 27.37 -4.75
C PRO A 507 16.18 27.21 -5.93
N GLY A 508 15.38 28.26 -6.20
CA GLY A 508 14.47 28.32 -7.34
C GLY A 508 13.04 27.81 -7.06
N TRP A 509 12.67 27.48 -5.82
CA TRP A 509 11.30 27.12 -5.46
C TRP A 509 10.29 28.22 -5.77
N GLY A 510 10.61 29.49 -5.52
CA GLY A 510 9.70 30.60 -5.79
C GLY A 510 9.31 30.70 -7.27
N MET A 511 10.29 30.65 -8.17
CA MET A 511 10.04 30.66 -9.62
C MET A 511 9.32 29.37 -10.08
N PHE A 512 9.65 28.23 -9.51
CA PHE A 512 8.97 26.97 -9.81
C PHE A 512 7.49 27.02 -9.41
N LEU A 513 7.17 27.48 -8.20
CA LEU A 513 5.78 27.62 -7.72
C LEU A 513 5.00 28.68 -8.51
N LEU A 514 5.63 29.79 -8.90
CA LEU A 514 5.00 30.83 -9.73
C LEU A 514 4.59 30.28 -11.10
N ARG A 515 5.49 29.55 -11.78
CA ARG A 515 5.21 28.89 -13.06
C ARG A 515 4.08 27.87 -12.92
N LEU A 516 4.14 27.10 -11.85
CA LEU A 516 3.13 26.09 -11.55
C LEU A 516 1.76 26.75 -11.29
N ALA A 517 1.70 27.83 -10.52
CA ALA A 517 0.47 28.59 -10.25
C ALA A 517 -0.15 29.14 -11.54
N ALA A 518 0.66 29.71 -12.44
CA ALA A 518 0.18 30.21 -13.72
C ALA A 518 -0.40 29.08 -14.60
N ALA A 519 0.30 27.93 -14.70
CA ALA A 519 -0.20 26.78 -15.43
C ALA A 519 -1.49 26.21 -14.80
N MET A 520 -1.57 26.20 -13.47
CA MET A 520 -2.76 25.77 -12.74
C MET A 520 -3.95 26.69 -12.93
N LEU A 521 -3.76 28.00 -13.01
CA LEU A 521 -4.84 28.96 -13.30
C LEU A 521 -5.46 28.70 -14.69
N ILE A 522 -4.62 28.54 -15.71
CA ILE A 522 -5.08 28.25 -17.07
C ILE A 522 -5.80 26.89 -17.13
N LEU A 523 -5.19 25.87 -16.53
CA LEU A 523 -5.81 24.53 -16.45
C LEU A 523 -7.15 24.58 -15.73
N SER A 524 -7.24 25.26 -14.58
CA SER A 524 -8.46 25.36 -13.79
C SER A 524 -9.56 26.09 -14.53
N GLY A 525 -9.23 27.19 -15.23
CA GLY A 525 -10.18 27.90 -16.09
C GLY A 525 -10.74 27.02 -17.19
N MET A 526 -9.88 26.27 -17.87
CA MET A 526 -10.28 25.33 -18.91
C MET A 526 -11.15 24.19 -18.36
N LEU A 527 -10.77 23.54 -17.24
CA LEU A 527 -11.56 22.48 -16.63
C LEU A 527 -12.95 22.96 -16.21
N LEU A 528 -13.04 24.15 -15.61
CA LEU A 528 -14.31 24.77 -15.23
C LEU A 528 -15.16 25.10 -16.44
N TRP A 529 -14.55 25.58 -17.53
CA TRP A 529 -15.26 25.88 -18.76
C TRP A 529 -15.91 24.61 -19.34
N PHE A 530 -15.14 23.51 -19.45
CA PHE A 530 -15.68 22.22 -19.91
C PHE A 530 -16.71 21.62 -18.95
N ALA A 531 -16.51 21.76 -17.64
CA ALA A 531 -17.44 21.23 -16.65
C ALA A 531 -18.80 21.93 -16.69
N ARG A 532 -18.83 23.24 -17.04
CA ARG A 532 -20.07 24.06 -17.02
C ARG A 532 -20.79 24.11 -18.37
N ASN A 533 -20.07 24.05 -19.50
CA ASN A 533 -20.67 24.24 -20.83
C ASN A 533 -21.22 22.94 -21.45
N PHE A 534 -20.99 21.80 -20.84
CA PHE A 534 -21.52 20.51 -21.29
C PHE A 534 -22.36 19.88 -20.19
N ASP A 535 -23.55 19.40 -20.54
CA ASP A 535 -24.37 18.62 -19.61
C ASP A 535 -23.91 17.16 -19.61
N TRP A 536 -22.94 16.87 -18.75
CA TRP A 536 -22.33 15.56 -18.63
C TRP A 536 -23.28 14.46 -18.16
N VAL A 537 -24.36 14.83 -17.46
CA VAL A 537 -25.37 13.90 -16.97
C VAL A 537 -26.32 13.56 -18.12
N ALA A 538 -26.87 14.55 -18.82
CA ALA A 538 -27.77 14.35 -19.95
C ALA A 538 -27.11 13.60 -21.12
N MET A 539 -25.79 13.76 -21.31
CA MET A 539 -24.99 12.99 -22.27
C MET A 539 -24.91 11.48 -21.97
N GLY A 540 -25.55 11.01 -20.89
CA GLY A 540 -25.72 9.57 -20.63
C GLY A 540 -26.50 8.85 -21.73
N ALA A 541 -27.33 9.54 -22.51
CA ALA A 541 -28.01 9.02 -23.69
C ALA A 541 -27.03 8.67 -24.85
N THR A 542 -25.87 9.30 -24.89
CA THR A 542 -24.83 9.10 -25.92
C THR A 542 -23.48 8.74 -25.25
N PRO A 543 -23.34 7.54 -24.70
CA PRO A 543 -22.20 7.20 -23.82
C PRO A 543 -20.84 7.26 -24.54
N TRP A 544 -20.79 6.89 -25.81
CA TRP A 544 -19.54 6.93 -26.59
C TRP A 544 -19.06 8.35 -26.85
N LEU A 545 -19.98 9.29 -27.13
CA LEU A 545 -19.67 10.70 -27.30
C LEU A 545 -19.16 11.30 -25.97
N ARG A 546 -19.84 10.97 -24.86
CA ARG A 546 -19.43 11.40 -23.52
C ARG A 546 -18.01 10.91 -23.15
N ILE A 547 -17.70 9.64 -23.44
CA ILE A 547 -16.36 9.06 -23.21
C ILE A 547 -15.32 9.74 -24.12
N ALA A 548 -15.61 9.91 -25.41
CA ALA A 548 -14.70 10.56 -26.35
C ALA A 548 -14.41 12.01 -25.97
N LEU A 549 -15.43 12.77 -25.57
CA LEU A 549 -15.28 14.14 -25.10
C LEU A 549 -14.43 14.20 -23.82
N MET A 550 -14.66 13.31 -22.86
CA MET A 550 -13.84 13.18 -21.66
C MET A 550 -12.37 12.92 -22.01
N ALA A 551 -12.11 11.97 -22.88
CA ALA A 551 -10.75 11.65 -23.31
C ALA A 551 -10.08 12.85 -23.99
N ALA A 552 -10.80 13.54 -24.89
CA ALA A 552 -10.33 14.75 -25.53
C ALA A 552 -10.02 15.87 -24.51
N CYS A 553 -10.92 16.09 -23.52
CA CYS A 553 -10.69 17.07 -22.45
C CYS A 553 -9.45 16.73 -21.61
N LEU A 554 -9.24 15.47 -21.25
CA LEU A 554 -8.07 15.06 -20.46
C LEU A 554 -6.76 15.21 -21.24
N VAL A 555 -6.76 14.85 -22.55
CA VAL A 555 -5.59 15.04 -23.42
C VAL A 555 -5.29 16.53 -23.59
N LEU A 556 -6.32 17.34 -23.84
CA LEU A 556 -6.17 18.79 -23.96
C LEU A 556 -5.70 19.41 -22.64
N ALA A 557 -6.23 18.98 -21.49
CA ALA A 557 -5.81 19.40 -20.17
C ALA A 557 -4.30 19.14 -19.94
N ALA A 558 -3.85 17.94 -20.28
CA ALA A 558 -2.42 17.61 -20.22
C ALA A 558 -1.59 18.46 -21.18
N ALA A 559 -2.04 18.63 -22.43
CA ALA A 559 -1.33 19.44 -23.42
C ALA A 559 -1.22 20.91 -22.99
N VAL A 560 -2.31 21.50 -22.51
CA VAL A 560 -2.35 22.90 -22.03
C VAL A 560 -1.45 23.07 -20.79
N TYR A 561 -1.56 22.17 -19.82
CA TYR A 561 -0.76 22.26 -18.60
C TYR A 561 0.75 22.14 -18.87
N PHE A 562 1.18 21.08 -19.54
CA PHE A 562 2.59 20.86 -19.86
C PHE A 562 3.12 21.83 -20.89
N GLY A 563 2.27 22.23 -21.86
CA GLY A 563 2.61 23.26 -22.86
C GLY A 563 2.86 24.61 -22.21
N THR A 564 2.00 25.04 -21.27
CA THR A 564 2.20 26.28 -20.51
C THR A 564 3.51 26.25 -19.71
N LEU A 565 3.78 25.14 -19.02
CA LEU A 565 5.03 24.98 -18.27
C LEU A 565 6.25 25.00 -19.16
N TRP A 566 6.18 24.39 -20.34
CA TRP A 566 7.26 24.41 -21.33
C TRP A 566 7.52 25.81 -21.87
N LEU A 567 6.47 26.57 -22.22
CA LEU A 567 6.56 27.95 -22.64
C LEU A 567 7.18 28.86 -21.57
N MET A 568 6.89 28.58 -20.29
CA MET A 568 7.48 29.29 -19.15
C MET A 568 8.92 28.83 -18.83
N GLY A 569 9.51 27.95 -19.63
CA GLY A 569 10.90 27.50 -19.51
C GLY A 569 11.13 26.35 -18.52
N LEU A 570 10.07 25.62 -18.11
CA LEU A 570 10.22 24.39 -17.33
C LEU A 570 10.44 23.23 -18.29
N ARG A 571 11.70 22.87 -18.53
CA ARG A 571 12.07 21.81 -19.47
C ARG A 571 12.11 20.44 -18.75
N TYR A 572 11.76 19.38 -19.47
CA TYR A 572 11.88 17.99 -19.00
C TYR A 572 13.28 17.64 -18.45
N ALA A 573 14.33 18.24 -19.05
CA ALA A 573 15.71 18.05 -18.62
C ALA A 573 15.96 18.44 -17.15
N ALA A 574 15.15 19.36 -16.57
CA ALA A 574 15.27 19.76 -15.16
C ALA A 574 14.90 18.63 -14.17
N PHE A 575 14.14 17.62 -14.63
CA PHE A 575 13.73 16.46 -13.85
C PHE A 575 14.49 15.18 -14.18
N ARG A 576 15.34 15.21 -15.22
CA ARG A 576 16.16 14.08 -15.62
C ARG A 576 17.37 13.97 -14.69
N ARG A 577 17.24 13.18 -13.62
CA ARG A 577 18.40 12.77 -12.83
C ARG A 577 19.07 11.58 -13.54
N ARG A 578 20.36 11.67 -13.81
CA ARG A 578 21.15 10.52 -14.21
C ARG A 578 21.21 9.61 -12.99
N ALA A 579 20.78 8.34 -13.14
CA ALA A 579 21.08 7.32 -12.16
C ALA A 579 22.60 7.16 -12.17
N GLY A 580 23.27 7.67 -11.13
CA GLY A 580 24.67 7.43 -10.87
C GLY A 580 24.87 6.02 -10.29
#